data_bcd0f08765910e00275ceabf144261bc
#
_entry.id   bcd0f08765910e00275ceabf144261bc
#
_cell.length_a   1.000
_cell.length_b   1.000
_cell.length_c   1.000
_cell.angle_alpha   90.00
_cell.angle_beta   90.00
_cell.angle_gamma   90.00
#
_symmetry.space_group_name_H-M   'P 1'
#
loop_
_entity.id
_entity.type
_entity.pdbx_description
1 polymer ?
#
loop_
_entity_poly.entity_id
_entity_poly.type
_entity_poly.pdbx_seq_one_letter_code
_entity_poly.pdbx_strand_id
1 'polypeptide(L)'
;FPALGLRAVCTLAEKNEKIQNTPFTFALKYDKMVGRIPVFRPRKTGDRLTLPDGRCVTLKKLFLDRRLPQPVRDRVPVLELDGQVIAVAGFGADPRWTARDGEQAVILRIEKEEM
;
A
#
# COMPACT_ATOMS: atom_id res chain seq x y z
N PHE A 1 -11.96 -2.83 3.65
CA PHE A 1 -12.71 -3.44 2.52
C PHE A 1 -13.51 -4.67 2.98
N PRO A 2 -14.55 -4.48 3.84
CA PRO A 2 -15.32 -5.64 4.35
C PRO A 2 -15.96 -6.47 3.24
N ALA A 3 -16.41 -5.83 2.16
CA ALA A 3 -17.04 -6.52 1.03
C ALA A 3 -16.07 -7.48 0.30
N LEU A 4 -14.76 -7.35 0.53
CA LEU A 4 -13.74 -8.19 -0.08
C LEU A 4 -13.18 -9.23 0.90
N GLY A 5 -13.67 -9.25 2.15
CA GLY A 5 -13.11 -10.09 3.20
C GLY A 5 -11.67 -9.69 3.56
N LEU A 6 -11.34 -8.42 3.42
CA LEU A 6 -10.02 -7.88 3.74
C LEU A 6 -10.12 -6.85 4.87
N ARG A 7 -9.06 -6.78 5.68
CA ARG A 7 -8.92 -5.75 6.70
C ARG A 7 -7.50 -5.22 6.72
N ALA A 8 -7.36 -3.99 7.17
CA ALA A 8 -6.05 -3.37 7.38
C ALA A 8 -5.76 -3.32 8.88
N VAL A 9 -4.58 -3.77 9.28
CA VAL A 9 -4.11 -3.70 10.67
C VAL A 9 -3.00 -2.67 10.73
N CYS A 10 -3.14 -1.69 11.62
CA CYS A 10 -2.18 -0.60 11.79
C CYS A 10 -1.46 -0.73 13.13
N THR A 11 -0.13 -0.66 13.11
CA THR A 11 0.71 -0.76 14.31
C THR A 11 1.83 0.27 14.22
N LEU A 12 2.17 0.92 15.33
CA LEU A 12 3.36 1.77 15.42
C LEU A 12 4.53 0.92 15.94
N ALA A 13 5.66 0.99 15.25
CA ALA A 13 6.86 0.25 15.66
C ALA A 13 8.10 0.84 15.01
N GLU A 14 9.26 0.52 15.56
CA GLU A 14 10.53 0.80 14.90
C GLU A 14 10.76 -0.27 13.83
N LYS A 15 11.09 0.16 12.60
CA LYS A 15 11.38 -0.77 11.51
C LYS A 15 12.67 -1.55 11.82
N ASN A 16 12.62 -2.88 11.73
CA ASN A 16 13.79 -3.74 11.93
C ASN A 16 13.75 -4.91 10.95
N GLU A 17 14.76 -5.79 11.02
CA GLU A 17 14.90 -6.93 10.11
C GLU A 17 13.71 -7.88 10.12
N LYS A 18 12.97 -7.94 11.24
CA LYS A 18 11.82 -8.84 11.38
C LYS A 18 10.58 -8.28 10.74
N ILE A 19 10.55 -6.96 10.50
CA ILE A 19 9.43 -6.28 9.86
C ILE A 19 9.85 -5.96 8.43
N GLN A 20 9.54 -6.86 7.51
CA GLN A 20 9.89 -6.69 6.11
C GLN A 20 8.71 -6.17 5.31
N ASN A 21 9.00 -5.28 4.37
CA ASN A 21 8.02 -4.86 3.39
C ASN A 21 7.70 -6.03 2.48
N THR A 22 6.41 -6.36 2.37
CA THR A 22 5.89 -7.35 1.45
C THR A 22 4.82 -6.68 0.58
N PRO A 23 4.30 -7.35 -0.46
CA PRO A 23 3.19 -6.77 -1.22
C PRO A 23 1.96 -6.43 -0.38
N PHE A 24 1.82 -7.02 0.81
CA PHE A 24 0.66 -6.81 1.69
C PHE A 24 1.02 -6.21 3.05
N THR A 25 2.29 -5.92 3.29
CA THR A 25 2.76 -5.29 4.52
C THR A 25 3.62 -4.09 4.18
N PHE A 26 3.18 -2.92 4.62
CA PHE A 26 3.85 -1.66 4.32
C PHE A 26 4.38 -1.03 5.61
N ALA A 27 5.69 -0.84 5.70
CA ALA A 27 6.32 -0.08 6.78
C ALA A 27 6.54 1.35 6.28
N LEU A 28 5.65 2.26 6.65
CA LEU A 28 5.65 3.63 6.14
C LEU A 28 6.33 4.58 7.13
N LYS A 29 7.00 5.60 6.64
CA LYS A 29 7.71 6.58 7.48
C LYS A 29 6.75 7.30 8.40
N TYR A 30 6.92 7.15 9.71
CA TYR A 30 6.07 7.81 10.70
C TYR A 30 6.06 9.32 10.51
N ASP A 31 7.23 9.92 10.29
CA ASP A 31 7.36 11.38 10.15
C ASP A 31 6.53 11.94 8.98
N LYS A 32 6.31 11.13 7.94
CA LYS A 32 5.48 11.53 6.81
C LYS A 32 4.01 11.25 7.02
N MET A 33 3.68 10.34 7.94
CA MET A 33 2.30 9.91 8.18
C MET A 33 1.63 10.67 9.33
N VAL A 34 2.41 11.18 10.27
CA VAL A 34 1.87 11.82 11.48
C VAL A 34 1.02 13.04 11.14
N GLY A 35 -0.16 13.11 11.76
CA GLY A 35 -1.10 14.21 11.52
C GLY A 35 -1.88 14.10 10.21
N ARG A 36 -1.71 13.02 9.46
CA ARG A 36 -2.38 12.79 8.19
C ARG A 36 -3.25 11.53 8.28
N ILE A 37 -4.32 11.51 7.51
CA ILE A 37 -5.26 10.38 7.50
C ILE A 37 -5.16 9.66 6.15
N PRO A 38 -4.53 8.46 6.10
CA PRO A 38 -4.53 7.66 4.88
C PRO A 38 -5.90 7.03 4.64
N VAL A 39 -6.25 6.85 3.39
CA VAL A 39 -7.53 6.28 2.98
C VAL A 39 -7.29 5.12 2.03
N PHE A 40 -7.92 3.98 2.33
CA PHE A 40 -7.99 2.88 1.36
C PHE A 40 -9.19 3.10 0.46
N ARG A 41 -8.99 2.94 -0.83
CA ARG A 41 -10.04 3.10 -1.83
C ARG A 41 -9.78 2.22 -3.03
N PRO A 42 -10.79 2.01 -3.92
CA PRO A 42 -10.56 1.39 -5.22
C PRO A 42 -9.70 2.31 -6.11
N ARG A 43 -9.11 1.74 -7.15
CA ARG A 43 -8.35 2.52 -8.13
C ARG A 43 -9.24 3.54 -8.83
N LYS A 44 -8.60 4.63 -9.26
CA LYS A 44 -9.22 5.66 -10.09
C LYS A 44 -8.42 5.80 -11.38
N THR A 45 -9.06 6.26 -12.44
CA THR A 45 -8.38 6.56 -13.70
C THR A 45 -7.24 7.55 -13.45
N GLY A 46 -6.06 7.22 -13.99
CA GLY A 46 -4.88 8.06 -13.83
C GLY A 46 -4.03 7.77 -12.61
N ASP A 47 -4.45 6.89 -11.72
CA ASP A 47 -3.63 6.49 -10.57
C ASP A 47 -2.28 5.94 -11.02
N ARG A 48 -1.23 6.32 -10.28
CA ARG A 48 0.14 5.90 -10.53
C ARG A 48 0.80 5.45 -9.24
N LEU A 49 1.74 4.51 -9.36
CA LEU A 49 2.55 4.06 -8.24
C LEU A 49 4.03 4.15 -8.63
N THR A 50 4.85 4.69 -7.73
CA THR A 50 6.30 4.66 -7.90
C THR A 50 6.82 3.33 -7.36
N LEU A 51 7.50 2.57 -8.22
CA LEU A 51 8.04 1.26 -7.88
C LEU A 51 9.39 1.39 -7.16
N PRO A 52 9.87 0.31 -6.49
CA PRO A 52 11.17 0.36 -5.80
C PRO A 52 12.36 0.74 -6.67
N ASP A 53 12.29 0.51 -7.98
CA ASP A 53 13.35 0.89 -8.92
C ASP A 53 13.26 2.37 -9.36
N GLY A 54 12.29 3.11 -8.82
CA GLY A 54 12.10 4.52 -9.13
C GLY A 54 11.16 4.82 -10.29
N ARG A 55 10.72 3.81 -11.03
CA ARG A 55 9.78 4.02 -12.14
C ARG A 55 8.39 4.35 -11.63
N CYS A 56 7.76 5.34 -12.23
CA CYS A 56 6.37 5.69 -11.94
C CYS A 56 5.49 5.12 -13.06
N VAL A 57 4.60 4.20 -12.71
CA VAL A 57 3.74 3.51 -13.69
C VAL A 57 2.27 3.65 -13.30
N THR A 58 1.39 3.58 -14.30
CA THR A 58 -0.05 3.62 -14.04
C THR A 58 -0.51 2.30 -13.44
N LEU A 59 -1.52 2.35 -12.58
CA LEU A 59 -2.11 1.13 -12.01
C LEU A 59 -2.75 0.28 -13.11
N LYS A 60 -3.31 0.93 -14.13
CA LYS A 60 -3.85 0.22 -15.29
C LYS A 60 -2.79 -0.69 -15.91
N LYS A 61 -1.59 -0.18 -16.15
CA LYS A 61 -0.50 -0.96 -16.71
C LYS A 61 -0.05 -2.08 -15.77
N LEU A 62 0.11 -1.78 -14.47
CA LEU A 62 0.49 -2.78 -13.48
C LEU A 62 -0.49 -3.95 -13.46
N PHE A 63 -1.78 -3.64 -13.46
CA PHE A 63 -2.81 -4.68 -13.38
C PHE A 63 -2.88 -5.50 -14.67
N LEU A 64 -2.67 -4.87 -15.83
CA LEU A 64 -2.59 -5.58 -17.10
C LEU A 64 -1.37 -6.51 -17.16
N ASP A 65 -0.22 -6.02 -16.71
CA ASP A 65 1.02 -6.83 -16.68
C ASP A 65 0.88 -8.05 -15.77
N ARG A 66 0.12 -7.92 -14.67
CA ARG A 66 -0.21 -9.03 -13.77
C ARG A 66 -1.40 -9.85 -14.24
N ARG A 67 -2.01 -9.49 -15.36
CA ARG A 67 -3.16 -10.18 -15.95
C ARG A 67 -4.33 -10.32 -14.98
N LEU A 68 -4.58 -9.29 -14.18
CA LEU A 68 -5.73 -9.29 -13.28
C LEU A 68 -7.03 -9.13 -14.07
N PRO A 69 -8.04 -9.97 -13.81
CA PRO A 69 -9.37 -9.80 -14.42
C PRO A 69 -10.00 -8.47 -13.98
N GLN A 70 -10.86 -7.91 -14.84
CA GLN A 70 -11.53 -6.63 -14.55
C GLN A 70 -12.21 -6.59 -13.17
N PRO A 71 -12.98 -7.61 -12.75
CA PRO A 71 -13.60 -7.58 -11.43
C PRO A 71 -12.60 -7.52 -10.28
N VAL A 72 -11.42 -8.14 -10.44
CA VAL A 72 -10.37 -8.13 -9.42
C VAL A 72 -9.70 -6.76 -9.35
N ARG A 73 -9.45 -6.13 -10.50
CA ARG A 73 -8.80 -4.81 -10.57
C ARG A 73 -9.54 -3.77 -9.74
N ASP A 74 -10.87 -3.78 -9.80
CA ASP A 74 -11.70 -2.80 -9.12
C ASP A 74 -11.79 -3.05 -7.62
N ARG A 75 -11.26 -4.17 -7.15
CA ARG A 75 -11.29 -4.58 -5.74
C ARG A 75 -9.95 -4.47 -5.03
N VAL A 76 -8.87 -4.14 -5.75
CA VAL A 76 -7.56 -4.01 -5.13
C VAL A 76 -7.52 -2.76 -4.25
N PRO A 77 -7.19 -2.89 -2.94
CA PRO A 77 -7.08 -1.72 -2.07
C PRO A 77 -5.91 -0.82 -2.47
N VAL A 78 -6.21 0.45 -2.70
CA VAL A 78 -5.22 1.48 -3.01
C VAL A 78 -5.14 2.42 -1.80
N LEU A 79 -3.94 2.63 -1.27
CA LEU A 79 -3.72 3.53 -0.15
C LEU A 79 -3.35 4.91 -0.67
N GLU A 80 -4.20 5.89 -0.37
CA GLU A 80 -4.01 7.29 -0.76
C GLU A 80 -3.72 8.15 0.45
N LEU A 81 -2.79 9.08 0.31
CA LEU A 81 -2.51 10.11 1.30
C LEU A 81 -2.34 11.44 0.59
N ASP A 82 -3.16 12.43 0.98
CA ASP A 82 -3.12 13.78 0.40
C ASP A 82 -3.15 13.79 -1.13
N GLY A 83 -3.97 12.93 -1.72
CA GLY A 83 -4.14 12.86 -3.17
C GLY A 83 -3.09 12.02 -3.89
N GLN A 84 -2.14 11.42 -3.17
CA GLN A 84 -1.11 10.57 -3.76
C GLN A 84 -1.35 9.11 -3.41
N VAL A 85 -1.16 8.22 -4.40
CA VAL A 85 -1.13 6.79 -4.15
C VAL A 85 0.24 6.45 -3.55
N ILE A 86 0.25 5.95 -2.32
CA ILE A 86 1.49 5.61 -1.61
C ILE A 86 1.71 4.11 -1.49
N ALA A 87 0.69 3.31 -1.68
CA ALA A 87 0.79 1.85 -1.64
C ALA A 87 -0.39 1.21 -2.36
N VAL A 88 -0.18 0.01 -2.89
CA VAL A 88 -1.22 -0.78 -3.53
C VAL A 88 -1.09 -2.23 -3.05
N ALA A 89 -2.17 -2.78 -2.50
CA ALA A 89 -2.15 -4.14 -1.97
C ALA A 89 -1.81 -5.14 -3.08
N GLY A 90 -0.86 -6.03 -2.81
CA GLY A 90 -0.36 -7.00 -3.78
C GLY A 90 0.77 -6.49 -4.68
N PHE A 91 1.09 -5.19 -4.63
CA PHE A 91 2.13 -4.57 -5.48
C PHE A 91 3.22 -3.87 -4.69
N GLY A 92 2.93 -3.40 -3.49
CA GLY A 92 3.91 -2.77 -2.62
C GLY A 92 3.66 -1.29 -2.38
N ALA A 93 4.65 -0.62 -1.79
CA ALA A 93 4.58 0.79 -1.42
C ALA A 93 5.60 1.61 -2.20
N ASP A 94 5.29 2.90 -2.38
CA ASP A 94 6.20 3.88 -2.94
C ASP A 94 7.46 3.97 -2.04
N PRO A 95 8.67 3.79 -2.59
CA PRO A 95 9.89 3.78 -1.78
C PRO A 95 10.16 5.09 -1.05
N ARG A 96 9.62 6.21 -1.54
CA ARG A 96 9.78 7.51 -0.86
C ARG A 96 9.04 7.57 0.47
N TRP A 97 8.04 6.69 0.67
CA TRP A 97 7.23 6.62 1.88
C TRP A 97 7.61 5.45 2.78
N THR A 98 8.52 4.59 2.32
CA THR A 98 8.92 3.37 3.03
C THR A 98 9.97 3.68 4.09
N ALA A 99 9.73 3.20 5.33
CA ALA A 99 10.69 3.37 6.43
C ALA A 99 11.91 2.48 6.24
N ARG A 100 13.05 3.00 6.67
CA ARG A 100 14.32 2.26 6.73
C ARG A 100 14.50 1.63 8.10
N ASP A 101 15.38 0.65 8.20
CA ASP A 101 15.69 0.03 9.48
C ASP A 101 16.16 1.07 10.48
N GLY A 102 15.62 1.00 11.69
CA GLY A 102 15.90 1.97 12.76
C GLY A 102 14.96 3.17 12.80
N GLU A 103 14.19 3.39 11.73
CA GLU A 103 13.23 4.49 11.71
C GLU A 103 11.90 4.09 12.34
N GLN A 104 11.23 5.06 12.96
CA GLN A 104 9.86 4.90 13.43
C GLN A 104 8.94 4.69 12.23
N ALA A 105 8.06 3.71 12.31
CA ALA A 105 7.20 3.35 11.18
C ALA A 105 5.76 3.12 11.60
N VAL A 106 4.86 3.41 10.66
CA VAL A 106 3.47 2.95 10.73
C VAL A 106 3.42 1.68 9.90
N ILE A 107 3.13 0.55 10.56
CA ILE A 107 3.06 -0.74 9.89
C ILE A 107 1.61 -1.01 9.52
N LEU A 108 1.33 -1.10 8.22
CA LEU A 108 0.01 -1.44 7.72
C LEU A 108 0.07 -2.82 7.07
N ARG A 109 -0.77 -3.74 7.56
CA ARG A 109 -0.88 -5.09 6.98
C ARG A 109 -2.29 -5.28 6.45
N ILE A 110 -2.38 -5.81 5.25
CA ILE A 110 -3.65 -6.21 4.63
C ILE A 110 -3.79 -7.71 4.84
N GLU A 111 -4.84 -8.10 5.54
CA GLU A 111 -5.09 -9.49 5.92
C GLU A 111 -6.47 -9.93 5.43
N LYS A 112 -6.62 -11.23 5.21
CA LYS A 112 -7.94 -11.79 5.02
C LYS A 112 -8.70 -11.73 6.33
N GLU A 113 -9.94 -11.26 6.26
CA GLU A 113 -10.82 -11.25 7.41
C GLU A 113 -11.33 -12.67 7.63
N GLU A 114 -11.04 -13.24 8.79
CA GLU A 114 -11.56 -14.54 9.18
C GLU A 114 -12.97 -14.39 9.74
N MET A 115 -13.87 -15.22 9.23
CA MET A 115 -15.22 -15.28 9.75
C MET A 115 -15.39 -16.50 10.62
#